data_87b009cf80c8d5ce31749efaa3fbe44f
#
_entry.id   87b009cf80c8d5ce31749efaa3fbe44f
#
_cell.length_a   1.000
_cell.length_b   1.000
_cell.length_c   1.000
_cell.angle_alpha   90.00
_cell.angle_beta   90.00
_cell.angle_gamma   90.00
#
_symmetry.space_group_name_H-M   'P 1'
#
loop_
_entity.id
_entity.type
_entity.pdbx_description
1 polymer ?
#
loop_
_entity_poly.entity_id
_entity_poly.type
_entity_poly.pdbx_seq_one_letter_code
_entity_poly.pdbx_strand_id
1 'polypeptide(L)'
;MTALPTQQHLHLLRRATFGPTPATLAELSRLGSARWLDRQLRAGSVADPLGDSLVARFPRLALTTEQRRSTLSGAAKFACVTDLTALTIGRAVWSSRQLQEVMTSTWADHFSVFNGPDLWDCRASLDHDAVRPNALGRFENLLSAVVKHPAMLKFLSADQSTAAAPNENLGRELLELHTVGLASGFSEADVKASARVLTGLSVGPGGALVYRPELHYVGPLRVLGWSAANASPGAGPEVLKSYLHYLAHHPATAANVATRLAVRFVSDAPSAALVHRLAQNYLASGTRIDVVLRALFASHEFAASHGAKARRPFEDIAATYRVLGCLPETHGTAGLATLVWVSAQSGNQPLSWPQPNGFPDVASAWASPSGQVARWTMHYNAASGGWTHALRTPPVRSLLPAKLPGTWAEVVDSLTTRLTFTRWKSAHRAALLSFLGKSAHQRVTGLDWSTRDKLPELVALVLGSPYFQVR
;
A
#
# COMPACT_ATOMS: atom_id res chain seq x y z
N MET A 1 -8.80 32.06 8.21
CA MET A 1 -8.10 31.20 7.23
C MET A 1 -7.04 30.43 7.99
N THR A 2 -7.07 29.11 7.99
CA THR A 2 -6.01 28.28 8.55
C THR A 2 -4.72 28.54 7.76
N ALA A 3 -3.59 28.77 8.43
CA ALA A 3 -2.31 28.98 7.77
C ALA A 3 -1.99 27.77 6.86
N LEU A 4 -1.49 28.04 5.65
CA LEU A 4 -1.05 26.99 4.74
C LEU A 4 0.09 26.20 5.40
N PRO A 5 0.13 24.87 5.22
CA PRO A 5 1.23 24.05 5.70
C PRO A 5 2.54 24.46 5.02
N THR A 6 3.66 24.17 5.68
CA THR A 6 4.94 24.25 4.98
C THR A 6 4.95 23.23 3.86
N GLN A 7 5.64 23.54 2.77
CA GLN A 7 5.77 22.63 1.63
C GLN A 7 6.37 21.28 2.06
N GLN A 8 7.31 21.30 3.00
CA GLN A 8 7.95 20.11 3.56
C GLN A 8 6.94 19.22 4.33
N HIS A 9 6.06 19.80 5.15
CA HIS A 9 5.02 19.04 5.87
C HIS A 9 4.05 18.38 4.91
N LEU A 10 3.59 19.12 3.92
CA LEU A 10 2.66 18.59 2.91
C LEU A 10 3.30 17.45 2.10
N HIS A 11 4.58 17.64 1.71
CA HIS A 11 5.33 16.61 0.98
C HIS A 11 5.46 15.32 1.78
N LEU A 12 5.86 15.41 3.05
CA LEU A 12 5.96 14.24 3.92
C LEU A 12 4.61 13.50 4.03
N LEU A 13 3.50 14.20 4.28
CA LEU A 13 2.18 13.57 4.36
C LEU A 13 1.74 12.95 3.04
N ARG A 14 2.00 13.60 1.91
CA ARG A 14 1.67 13.06 0.58
C ARG A 14 2.39 11.76 0.27
N ARG A 15 3.60 11.56 0.82
CA ARG A 15 4.43 10.37 0.58
C ARG A 15 4.22 9.29 1.62
N ALA A 16 4.17 9.66 2.91
CA ALA A 16 4.11 8.73 4.03
C ALA A 16 2.68 8.29 4.39
N THR A 17 1.65 8.81 3.71
CA THR A 17 0.24 8.46 3.92
C THR A 17 -0.49 8.22 2.59
N PHE A 18 -1.69 7.66 2.64
CA PHE A 18 -2.58 7.58 1.48
C PHE A 18 -3.22 8.93 1.10
N GLY A 19 -2.87 10.00 1.77
CA GLY A 19 -3.28 11.37 1.48
C GLY A 19 -3.45 12.20 2.75
N PRO A 20 -3.05 13.48 2.73
CA PRO A 20 -3.20 14.37 3.85
C PRO A 20 -4.67 14.63 4.17
N THR A 21 -4.95 14.87 5.45
CA THR A 21 -6.24 15.39 5.94
C THR A 21 -5.98 16.63 6.81
N PRO A 22 -6.96 17.49 7.08
CA PRO A 22 -6.78 18.58 8.02
C PRO A 22 -6.27 18.12 9.39
N ALA A 23 -6.75 16.98 9.87
CA ALA A 23 -6.34 16.42 11.16
C ALA A 23 -4.87 15.96 11.15
N THR A 24 -4.46 15.20 10.12
CA THR A 24 -3.06 14.74 10.01
C THR A 24 -2.09 15.90 9.82
N LEU A 25 -2.53 16.94 9.13
CA LEU A 25 -1.73 18.15 8.95
C LEU A 25 -1.57 18.95 10.25
N ALA A 26 -2.64 19.10 11.02
CA ALA A 26 -2.61 19.75 12.33
C ALA A 26 -1.72 18.96 13.31
N GLU A 27 -1.81 17.63 13.31
CA GLU A 27 -0.95 16.76 14.11
C GLU A 27 0.53 16.95 13.75
N LEU A 28 0.87 16.88 12.44
CA LEU A 28 2.23 17.06 11.97
C LEU A 28 2.79 18.45 12.31
N SER A 29 1.97 19.50 12.14
CA SER A 29 2.37 20.87 12.48
C SER A 29 2.65 21.04 13.97
N ARG A 30 1.89 20.36 14.83
CA ARG A 30 2.09 20.38 16.28
C ARG A 30 3.32 19.60 16.73
N LEU A 31 3.59 18.44 16.12
CA LEU A 31 4.69 17.54 16.51
C LEU A 31 6.03 17.90 15.85
N GLY A 32 5.99 18.47 14.66
CA GLY A 32 7.12 18.56 13.74
C GLY A 32 7.41 17.24 13.02
N SER A 33 8.09 17.31 11.87
CA SER A 33 8.31 16.17 10.96
C SER A 33 9.02 15.00 11.63
N ALA A 34 10.06 15.25 12.41
CA ALA A 34 10.85 14.19 13.04
C ALA A 34 10.02 13.37 14.06
N ARG A 35 9.34 14.04 15.00
CA ARG A 35 8.53 13.38 16.01
C ARG A 35 7.31 12.68 15.42
N TRP A 36 6.69 13.29 14.40
CA TRP A 36 5.57 12.66 13.69
C TRP A 36 6.02 11.37 12.99
N LEU A 37 7.15 11.40 12.27
CA LEU A 37 7.71 10.23 11.61
C LEU A 37 8.06 9.13 12.61
N ASP A 38 8.72 9.50 13.72
CA ASP A 38 9.07 8.58 14.80
C ASP A 38 7.84 7.87 15.40
N ARG A 39 6.74 8.61 15.55
CA ARG A 39 5.47 8.05 15.99
C ARG A 39 4.90 7.06 14.97
N GLN A 40 4.89 7.43 13.69
CA GLN A 40 4.38 6.54 12.62
C GLN A 40 5.24 5.28 12.44
N LEU A 41 6.56 5.38 12.61
CA LEU A 41 7.46 4.21 12.57
C LEU A 41 7.25 3.25 13.76
N ARG A 42 6.67 3.73 14.85
CA ARG A 42 6.23 2.92 16.00
C ARG A 42 4.71 2.76 15.99
N ALA A 43 4.18 2.15 14.94
CA ALA A 43 2.74 2.07 14.68
C ALA A 43 1.92 1.59 15.89
N GLY A 44 2.45 0.67 16.70
CA GLY A 44 1.80 0.21 17.94
C GLY A 44 1.58 1.31 18.99
N SER A 45 2.30 2.44 18.91
CA SER A 45 2.11 3.60 19.80
C SER A 45 1.05 4.59 19.27
N VAL A 46 0.51 4.38 18.06
CA VAL A 46 -0.51 5.24 17.46
C VAL A 46 -1.88 4.66 17.78
N ALA A 47 -2.68 5.40 18.55
CA ALA A 47 -4.08 5.04 18.76
C ALA A 47 -4.84 5.10 17.44
N ASP A 48 -5.55 4.02 17.12
CA ASP A 48 -6.27 3.87 15.85
C ASP A 48 -7.68 3.28 16.04
N PRO A 49 -8.54 3.93 16.84
CA PRO A 49 -9.83 3.38 17.19
C PRO A 49 -10.71 3.07 15.99
N LEU A 50 -10.61 3.87 14.92
CA LEU A 50 -11.40 3.66 13.71
C LEU A 50 -10.83 2.50 12.88
N GLY A 51 -9.52 2.46 12.64
CA GLY A 51 -8.88 1.36 11.92
C GLY A 51 -9.02 0.01 12.65
N ASP A 52 -8.89 0.03 13.98
CA ASP A 52 -9.05 -1.18 14.80
C ASP A 52 -10.51 -1.68 14.79
N SER A 53 -11.50 -0.78 14.78
CA SER A 53 -12.94 -1.14 14.70
C SER A 53 -13.34 -1.78 13.37
N LEU A 54 -12.59 -1.54 12.28
CA LEU A 54 -12.90 -2.13 10.98
C LEU A 54 -12.76 -3.65 10.97
N VAL A 55 -11.82 -4.20 11.74
CA VAL A 55 -11.59 -5.66 11.81
C VAL A 55 -12.83 -6.41 12.27
N ALA A 56 -13.55 -5.86 13.25
CA ALA A 56 -14.77 -6.46 13.79
C ALA A 56 -15.91 -6.56 12.76
N ARG A 57 -15.85 -5.80 11.66
CA ARG A 57 -16.85 -5.86 10.58
C ARG A 57 -16.71 -7.09 9.69
N PHE A 58 -15.55 -7.76 9.76
CA PHE A 58 -15.18 -8.89 8.92
C PHE A 58 -14.85 -10.13 9.76
N PRO A 59 -15.85 -10.71 10.49
CA PRO A 59 -15.59 -11.81 11.44
C PRO A 59 -14.95 -13.04 10.79
N ARG A 60 -15.18 -13.28 9.48
CA ARG A 60 -14.53 -14.36 8.74
C ARG A 60 -13.01 -14.23 8.68
N LEU A 61 -12.48 -13.00 8.69
CA LEU A 61 -11.04 -12.74 8.67
C LEU A 61 -10.37 -13.00 10.03
N ALA A 62 -11.13 -12.97 11.13
CA ALA A 62 -10.65 -13.30 12.46
C ALA A 62 -10.49 -14.81 12.71
N LEU A 63 -11.12 -15.65 11.89
CA LEU A 63 -10.99 -17.10 11.97
C LEU A 63 -9.57 -17.54 11.57
N THR A 64 -9.07 -18.62 12.19
CA THR A 64 -7.87 -19.30 11.70
C THR A 64 -8.12 -19.96 10.35
N THR A 65 -7.07 -20.35 9.64
CA THR A 65 -7.20 -21.09 8.37
C THR A 65 -7.99 -22.38 8.56
N GLU A 66 -7.73 -23.12 9.62
CA GLU A 66 -8.45 -24.35 9.97
C GLU A 66 -9.94 -24.10 10.25
N GLN A 67 -10.25 -23.06 11.04
CA GLN A 67 -11.64 -22.68 11.30
C GLN A 67 -12.37 -22.26 10.02
N ARG A 68 -11.72 -21.48 9.14
CA ARG A 68 -12.33 -21.16 7.83
C ARG A 68 -12.66 -22.39 7.05
N ARG A 69 -11.73 -23.36 6.95
CA ARG A 69 -11.93 -24.64 6.21
C ARG A 69 -13.06 -25.46 6.78
N SER A 70 -13.18 -25.55 8.11
CA SER A 70 -14.19 -26.37 8.77
C SER A 70 -15.58 -25.74 8.82
N THR A 71 -15.67 -24.40 8.85
CA THR A 71 -16.95 -23.71 9.09
C THR A 71 -17.54 -22.99 7.87
N LEU A 72 -16.70 -22.57 6.90
CA LEU A 72 -17.20 -21.82 5.75
C LEU A 72 -17.45 -22.73 4.54
N SER A 73 -18.57 -22.48 3.85
CA SER A 73 -18.96 -23.20 2.63
C SER A 73 -19.57 -22.22 1.60
N GLY A 74 -19.66 -22.67 0.35
CA GLY A 74 -20.32 -21.93 -0.72
C GLY A 74 -19.84 -20.47 -0.84
N ALA A 75 -20.77 -19.54 -0.91
CA ALA A 75 -20.48 -18.11 -1.08
C ALA A 75 -19.64 -17.51 0.07
N ALA A 76 -19.68 -18.06 1.28
CA ALA A 76 -18.92 -17.56 2.42
C ALA A 76 -17.39 -17.71 2.22
N LYS A 77 -16.94 -18.70 1.45
CA LYS A 77 -15.52 -18.85 1.05
C LYS A 77 -15.07 -17.67 0.18
N PHE A 78 -15.84 -17.35 -0.84
CA PHE A 78 -15.53 -16.23 -1.74
C PHE A 78 -15.64 -14.87 -1.04
N ALA A 79 -16.53 -14.76 -0.05
CA ALA A 79 -16.64 -13.55 0.75
C ALA A 79 -15.35 -13.23 1.51
N CYS A 80 -14.52 -14.19 1.90
CA CYS A 80 -13.22 -13.92 2.52
C CYS A 80 -12.30 -13.09 1.61
N VAL A 81 -12.34 -13.33 0.29
CA VAL A 81 -11.55 -12.58 -0.70
C VAL A 81 -11.99 -11.11 -0.73
N THR A 82 -13.30 -10.88 -0.81
CA THR A 82 -13.86 -9.51 -0.82
C THR A 82 -13.65 -8.81 0.52
N ASP A 83 -13.84 -9.52 1.63
CA ASP A 83 -13.64 -8.99 2.99
C ASP A 83 -12.21 -8.49 3.20
N LEU A 84 -11.20 -9.26 2.77
CA LEU A 84 -9.80 -8.85 2.89
C LEU A 84 -9.51 -7.59 2.09
N THR A 85 -9.98 -7.54 0.84
CA THR A 85 -9.84 -6.35 0.00
C THR A 85 -10.54 -5.14 0.61
N ALA A 86 -11.77 -5.31 1.11
CA ALA A 86 -12.54 -4.26 1.77
C ALA A 86 -11.85 -3.74 3.04
N LEU A 87 -11.32 -4.64 3.88
CA LEU A 87 -10.54 -4.25 5.06
C LEU A 87 -9.28 -3.50 4.70
N THR A 88 -8.56 -3.93 3.64
CA THR A 88 -7.35 -3.27 3.15
C THR A 88 -7.66 -1.83 2.69
N ILE A 89 -8.73 -1.65 1.91
CA ILE A 89 -9.18 -0.31 1.48
C ILE A 89 -9.61 0.53 2.68
N GLY A 90 -10.41 -0.03 3.58
CA GLY A 90 -10.87 0.66 4.79
C GLY A 90 -9.71 1.17 5.65
N ARG A 91 -8.69 0.36 5.87
CA ARG A 91 -7.47 0.76 6.59
C ARG A 91 -6.71 1.86 5.87
N ALA A 92 -6.54 1.78 4.57
CA ALA A 92 -5.88 2.84 3.78
C ALA A 92 -6.60 4.19 3.93
N VAL A 93 -7.94 4.18 3.99
CA VAL A 93 -8.75 5.41 4.15
C VAL A 93 -8.77 5.89 5.60
N TRP A 94 -9.01 5.03 6.59
CA TRP A 94 -9.40 5.45 7.93
C TRP A 94 -8.38 5.18 9.04
N SER A 95 -7.38 4.32 8.83
CA SER A 95 -6.36 4.09 9.85
C SER A 95 -5.55 5.36 10.15
N SER A 96 -5.23 5.56 11.42
CA SER A 96 -4.29 6.58 11.88
C SER A 96 -2.84 6.13 11.74
N ARG A 97 -2.60 4.81 11.60
CA ARG A 97 -1.27 4.19 11.39
C ARG A 97 -0.87 4.21 9.92
N GLN A 98 -0.93 5.39 9.30
CA GLN A 98 -0.86 5.55 7.85
C GLN A 98 0.44 5.02 7.23
N LEU A 99 1.59 5.26 7.84
CA LEU A 99 2.85 4.74 7.30
C LEU A 99 2.90 3.21 7.34
N GLN A 100 2.32 2.57 8.36
CA GLN A 100 2.17 1.11 8.40
C GLN A 100 1.29 0.62 7.24
N GLU A 101 0.16 1.30 6.95
CA GLU A 101 -0.71 0.91 5.84
C GLU A 101 0.00 1.05 4.48
N VAL A 102 0.73 2.15 4.28
CA VAL A 102 1.54 2.36 3.07
C VAL A 102 2.60 1.27 2.92
N MET A 103 3.31 0.92 3.99
CA MET A 103 4.34 -0.11 3.95
C MET A 103 3.76 -1.52 3.81
N THR A 104 2.61 -1.82 4.45
CA THR A 104 1.90 -3.10 4.24
C THR A 104 1.51 -3.26 2.77
N SER A 105 0.95 -2.22 2.15
CA SER A 105 0.65 -2.23 0.70
C SER A 105 1.91 -2.40 -0.16
N THR A 106 3.01 -1.73 0.21
CA THR A 106 4.30 -1.84 -0.51
C THR A 106 4.86 -3.26 -0.47
N TRP A 107 4.79 -3.92 0.70
CA TRP A 107 5.25 -5.30 0.85
C TRP A 107 4.27 -6.32 0.27
N ALA A 108 2.96 -6.03 0.27
CA ALA A 108 1.98 -6.86 -0.43
C ALA A 108 2.20 -6.85 -1.95
N ASP A 109 2.70 -5.75 -2.52
CA ASP A 109 3.13 -5.69 -3.92
C ASP A 109 4.51 -6.35 -4.14
N HIS A 110 5.43 -6.29 -3.16
CA HIS A 110 6.76 -6.90 -3.25
C HIS A 110 6.73 -8.43 -3.18
N PHE A 111 5.92 -8.95 -2.28
CA PHE A 111 5.67 -10.38 -2.10
C PHE A 111 4.30 -10.74 -2.68
N SER A 112 4.04 -10.32 -3.90
CA SER A 112 2.71 -10.40 -4.49
C SER A 112 2.17 -11.84 -4.47
N VAL A 113 1.08 -12.01 -3.73
CA VAL A 113 0.27 -13.22 -3.68
C VAL A 113 -1.16 -12.82 -4.02
N PHE A 114 -1.66 -13.29 -5.14
CA PHE A 114 -3.00 -12.96 -5.62
C PHE A 114 -4.08 -13.35 -4.59
N ASN A 115 -4.96 -12.38 -4.28
CA ASN A 115 -6.11 -12.62 -3.42
C ASN A 115 -7.26 -13.23 -4.23
N GLY A 116 -7.06 -14.49 -4.64
CA GLY A 116 -8.00 -15.24 -5.46
C GLY A 116 -8.77 -16.32 -4.69
N PRO A 117 -9.76 -16.93 -5.37
CA PRO A 117 -10.61 -17.93 -4.76
C PRO A 117 -9.85 -19.16 -4.25
N ASP A 118 -8.71 -19.52 -4.84
CA ASP A 118 -7.92 -20.70 -4.43
C ASP A 118 -7.19 -20.50 -3.08
N LEU A 119 -7.02 -19.24 -2.65
CA LEU A 119 -6.34 -18.87 -1.41
C LEU A 119 -7.29 -18.28 -0.36
N TRP A 120 -8.60 -18.44 -0.53
CA TRP A 120 -9.64 -17.87 0.32
C TRP A 120 -9.44 -18.17 1.81
N ASP A 121 -8.88 -19.33 2.12
CA ASP A 121 -8.67 -19.82 3.48
C ASP A 121 -7.43 -19.23 4.17
N CYS A 122 -6.38 -18.92 3.44
CA CYS A 122 -5.06 -18.57 4.00
C CYS A 122 -4.54 -17.19 3.57
N ARG A 123 -5.10 -16.53 2.53
CA ARG A 123 -4.57 -15.23 2.07
C ARG A 123 -4.68 -14.13 3.13
N ALA A 124 -5.76 -14.12 3.90
CA ALA A 124 -5.95 -13.13 4.96
C ALA A 124 -4.91 -13.24 6.08
N SER A 125 -4.51 -14.47 6.44
CA SER A 125 -3.47 -14.68 7.44
C SER A 125 -2.09 -14.25 6.95
N LEU A 126 -1.79 -14.31 5.65
CA LEU A 126 -0.55 -13.75 5.10
C LEU A 126 -0.43 -12.24 5.39
N ASP A 127 -1.51 -11.48 5.21
CA ASP A 127 -1.51 -10.05 5.53
C ASP A 127 -1.40 -9.81 7.04
N HIS A 128 -2.22 -10.51 7.82
CA HIS A 128 -2.35 -10.30 9.27
C HIS A 128 -1.12 -10.78 10.06
N ASP A 129 -0.62 -11.98 9.74
CA ASP A 129 0.37 -12.67 10.57
C ASP A 129 1.82 -12.49 10.04
N ALA A 130 2.00 -12.25 8.74
CA ALA A 130 3.33 -12.15 8.14
C ALA A 130 3.68 -10.73 7.67
N VAL A 131 2.86 -10.12 6.82
CA VAL A 131 3.22 -8.83 6.19
C VAL A 131 3.08 -7.65 7.15
N ARG A 132 1.90 -7.46 7.71
CA ARG A 132 1.58 -6.30 8.54
C ARG A 132 2.44 -6.17 9.81
N PRO A 133 2.67 -7.23 10.62
CA PRO A 133 3.48 -7.13 11.82
C PRO A 133 4.95 -6.79 11.53
N ASN A 134 5.45 -7.17 10.37
CA ASN A 134 6.84 -6.98 9.97
C ASN A 134 7.06 -5.77 9.04
N ALA A 135 6.00 -5.04 8.67
CA ALA A 135 6.06 -4.01 7.62
C ALA A 135 7.06 -2.88 7.91
N LEU A 136 7.31 -2.56 9.17
CA LEU A 136 8.26 -1.53 9.63
C LEU A 136 9.44 -2.11 10.41
N GLY A 137 9.54 -3.45 10.50
CA GLY A 137 10.53 -4.17 11.27
C GLY A 137 11.81 -4.49 10.49
N ARG A 138 12.31 -5.72 10.69
CA ARG A 138 13.44 -6.26 9.93
C ARG A 138 12.94 -6.97 8.67
N PHE A 139 13.58 -6.69 7.53
CA PHE A 139 13.25 -7.38 6.28
C PHE A 139 13.48 -8.89 6.36
N GLU A 140 14.50 -9.32 7.08
CA GLU A 140 14.74 -10.75 7.34
C GLU A 140 13.53 -11.46 7.97
N ASN A 141 12.92 -10.84 8.97
CA ASN A 141 11.72 -11.39 9.63
C ASN A 141 10.53 -11.43 8.67
N LEU A 142 10.34 -10.37 7.88
CA LEU A 142 9.31 -10.30 6.86
C LEU A 142 9.50 -11.39 5.79
N LEU A 143 10.71 -11.51 5.25
CA LEU A 143 11.08 -12.52 4.25
C LEU A 143 10.82 -13.93 4.79
N SER A 144 11.32 -14.23 6.00
CA SER A 144 11.13 -15.54 6.64
C SER A 144 9.67 -15.87 6.91
N ALA A 145 8.87 -14.89 7.36
CA ALA A 145 7.45 -15.09 7.61
C ALA A 145 6.66 -15.35 6.32
N VAL A 146 6.96 -14.59 5.25
CA VAL A 146 6.25 -14.71 3.96
C VAL A 146 6.63 -15.99 3.22
N VAL A 147 7.92 -16.32 3.11
CA VAL A 147 8.39 -17.53 2.38
C VAL A 147 7.81 -18.81 2.98
N LYS A 148 7.67 -18.87 4.29
CA LYS A 148 7.10 -20.03 5.01
C LYS A 148 5.58 -20.00 5.10
N HIS A 149 4.92 -18.97 4.60
CA HIS A 149 3.48 -18.84 4.78
C HIS A 149 2.71 -19.75 3.79
N PRO A 150 1.68 -20.48 4.25
CA PRO A 150 0.88 -21.37 3.41
C PRO A 150 0.33 -20.73 2.13
N ALA A 151 -0.07 -19.45 2.17
CA ALA A 151 -0.55 -18.74 1.00
C ALA A 151 0.54 -18.56 -0.07
N MET A 152 1.79 -18.28 0.31
CA MET A 152 2.92 -18.17 -0.61
C MET A 152 3.29 -19.55 -1.18
N LEU A 153 3.33 -20.56 -0.32
CA LEU A 153 3.65 -21.93 -0.75
C LEU A 153 2.64 -22.45 -1.80
N LYS A 154 1.34 -22.24 -1.56
CA LYS A 154 0.29 -22.61 -2.50
C LYS A 154 0.32 -21.79 -3.78
N PHE A 155 0.51 -20.47 -3.67
CA PHE A 155 0.50 -19.59 -4.82
C PHE A 155 1.58 -19.95 -5.85
N LEU A 156 2.76 -20.34 -5.38
CA LEU A 156 3.89 -20.75 -6.22
C LEU A 156 4.07 -22.29 -6.26
N SER A 157 3.07 -23.07 -5.81
CA SER A 157 3.06 -24.54 -5.82
C SER A 157 4.26 -25.18 -5.11
N ALA A 158 4.86 -24.46 -4.16
CA ALA A 158 5.99 -24.96 -3.38
C ALA A 158 5.57 -25.99 -2.32
N ASP A 159 4.29 -26.02 -1.94
CA ASP A 159 3.70 -27.04 -1.06
C ASP A 159 3.67 -28.45 -1.66
N GLN A 160 3.90 -28.56 -2.98
CA GLN A 160 3.99 -29.82 -3.74
C GLN A 160 5.43 -30.19 -4.11
N SER A 161 6.42 -29.38 -3.71
CA SER A 161 7.83 -29.56 -4.04
C SER A 161 8.45 -30.70 -3.22
N THR A 162 9.12 -31.65 -3.91
CA THR A 162 9.75 -32.82 -3.29
C THR A 162 11.21 -32.94 -3.71
N ALA A 163 12.00 -33.76 -3.01
CA ALA A 163 13.37 -34.09 -3.39
C ALA A 163 13.48 -34.68 -4.80
N ALA A 164 12.51 -35.50 -5.20
CA ALA A 164 12.46 -36.13 -6.51
C ALA A 164 12.03 -35.19 -7.63
N ALA A 165 11.20 -34.19 -7.31
CA ALA A 165 10.66 -33.21 -8.24
C ALA A 165 10.64 -31.81 -7.58
N PRO A 166 11.81 -31.15 -7.44
CA PRO A 166 11.85 -29.81 -6.87
C PRO A 166 11.13 -28.81 -7.77
N ASN A 167 10.18 -28.04 -7.20
CA ASN A 167 9.47 -26.99 -7.92
C ASN A 167 10.29 -25.71 -7.88
N GLU A 168 10.68 -25.22 -9.05
CA GLU A 168 11.56 -24.05 -9.16
C GLU A 168 10.85 -22.69 -8.96
N ASN A 169 9.50 -22.63 -9.01
CA ASN A 169 8.78 -21.36 -9.01
C ASN A 169 9.14 -20.48 -7.81
N LEU A 170 8.91 -20.95 -6.57
CA LEU A 170 9.27 -20.17 -5.39
C LEU A 170 10.77 -19.96 -5.29
N GLY A 171 11.61 -20.92 -5.70
CA GLY A 171 13.06 -20.81 -5.71
C GLY A 171 13.54 -19.68 -6.62
N ARG A 172 12.96 -19.53 -7.79
CA ARG A 172 13.21 -18.47 -8.77
C ARG A 172 12.75 -17.12 -8.29
N GLU A 173 11.46 -17.02 -7.88
CA GLU A 173 10.89 -15.76 -7.42
C GLU A 173 11.56 -15.23 -6.14
N LEU A 174 12.03 -16.14 -5.28
CA LEU A 174 12.79 -15.77 -4.08
C LEU A 174 14.08 -15.04 -4.44
N LEU A 175 14.79 -15.50 -5.47
CA LEU A 175 16.02 -14.85 -5.96
C LEU A 175 15.69 -13.60 -6.79
N GLU A 176 14.82 -13.72 -7.77
CA GLU A 176 14.56 -12.70 -8.79
C GLU A 176 13.80 -11.50 -8.27
N LEU A 177 12.67 -11.73 -7.57
CA LEU A 177 11.75 -10.68 -7.17
C LEU A 177 11.88 -10.29 -5.70
N HIS A 178 12.07 -11.29 -4.84
CA HIS A 178 11.93 -11.07 -3.40
C HIS A 178 13.24 -10.69 -2.73
N THR A 179 14.42 -11.03 -3.31
CA THR A 179 15.72 -10.75 -2.68
C THR A 179 16.73 -10.10 -3.64
N VAL A 180 17.67 -10.88 -4.17
CA VAL A 180 18.86 -10.36 -4.84
C VAL A 180 18.61 -9.66 -6.18
N GLY A 181 17.55 -10.02 -6.89
CA GLY A 181 17.20 -9.45 -8.19
C GLY A 181 18.08 -9.97 -9.35
N LEU A 182 17.60 -9.76 -10.58
CA LEU A 182 18.28 -10.21 -11.81
C LEU A 182 19.71 -9.64 -11.94
N ALA A 183 19.95 -8.43 -11.46
CA ALA A 183 21.26 -7.78 -11.53
C ALA A 183 22.34 -8.45 -10.68
N SER A 184 21.98 -9.39 -9.78
CA SER A 184 22.95 -10.15 -8.98
C SER A 184 23.71 -11.20 -9.77
N GLY A 185 23.22 -11.57 -10.96
CA GLY A 185 23.87 -12.55 -11.85
C GLY A 185 23.72 -14.00 -11.37
N PHE A 186 22.71 -14.33 -10.58
CA PHE A 186 22.42 -15.72 -10.22
C PHE A 186 22.17 -16.58 -11.48
N SER A 187 22.54 -17.85 -11.42
CA SER A 187 22.43 -18.80 -12.52
C SER A 187 21.21 -19.72 -12.37
N GLU A 188 20.86 -20.46 -13.43
CA GLU A 188 19.86 -21.53 -13.37
C GLU A 188 20.25 -22.62 -12.36
N ALA A 189 21.54 -22.84 -12.12
CA ALA A 189 22.00 -23.76 -11.09
C ALA A 189 21.66 -23.24 -9.68
N ASP A 190 21.76 -21.93 -9.46
CA ASP A 190 21.34 -21.29 -8.20
C ASP A 190 19.83 -21.41 -7.99
N VAL A 191 19.02 -21.25 -9.05
CA VAL A 191 17.56 -21.44 -8.98
C VAL A 191 17.21 -22.86 -8.58
N LYS A 192 17.82 -23.86 -9.22
CA LYS A 192 17.61 -25.28 -8.88
C LYS A 192 18.07 -25.60 -7.46
N ALA A 193 19.18 -25.02 -7.01
CA ALA A 193 19.63 -25.19 -5.63
C ALA A 193 18.69 -24.52 -4.63
N SER A 194 18.20 -23.30 -4.93
CA SER A 194 17.19 -22.61 -4.15
C SER A 194 15.89 -23.44 -4.02
N ALA A 195 15.40 -24.02 -5.12
CA ALA A 195 14.26 -24.91 -5.10
C ALA A 195 14.48 -26.14 -4.19
N ARG A 196 15.68 -26.72 -4.21
CA ARG A 196 16.05 -27.85 -3.32
C ARG A 196 16.06 -27.48 -1.84
N VAL A 197 16.50 -26.26 -1.49
CA VAL A 197 16.43 -25.74 -0.11
C VAL A 197 14.98 -25.73 0.40
N LEU A 198 14.03 -25.42 -0.48
CA LEU A 198 12.60 -25.25 -0.16
C LEU A 198 11.81 -26.57 -0.11
N THR A 199 12.41 -27.69 -0.57
CA THR A 199 11.73 -28.98 -0.51
C THR A 199 11.43 -29.42 0.92
N GLY A 200 10.33 -30.15 1.10
CA GLY A 200 9.85 -30.56 2.41
C GLY A 200 8.93 -29.54 3.10
N LEU A 201 8.90 -28.27 2.63
CA LEU A 201 7.86 -27.34 3.05
C LEU A 201 6.52 -27.77 2.46
N SER A 202 5.49 -27.90 3.27
CA SER A 202 4.17 -28.35 2.84
C SER A 202 3.07 -27.66 3.64
N VAL A 203 1.83 -27.82 3.17
CA VAL A 203 0.64 -27.31 3.86
C VAL A 203 -0.16 -28.49 4.37
N GLY A 204 -0.32 -28.58 5.68
CA GLY A 204 -1.08 -29.66 6.33
C GLY A 204 -2.60 -29.54 6.10
N PRO A 205 -3.37 -30.57 6.52
CA PRO A 205 -4.83 -30.60 6.35
C PRO A 205 -5.55 -29.39 6.96
N GLY A 206 -5.10 -28.90 8.13
CA GLY A 206 -5.61 -27.68 8.78
C GLY A 206 -5.17 -26.37 8.13
N GLY A 207 -4.34 -26.43 7.07
CA GLY A 207 -3.86 -25.23 6.36
C GLY A 207 -2.64 -24.57 6.99
N ALA A 208 -2.05 -25.17 8.02
CA ALA A 208 -0.82 -24.71 8.64
C ALA A 208 0.41 -25.20 7.87
N LEU A 209 1.52 -24.47 8.00
CA LEU A 209 2.83 -24.93 7.54
C LEU A 209 3.19 -26.26 8.25
N VAL A 210 3.63 -27.23 7.48
CA VAL A 210 4.20 -28.49 7.96
C VAL A 210 5.52 -28.72 7.24
N TYR A 211 6.53 -29.13 7.97
CA TYR A 211 7.76 -29.64 7.37
C TYR A 211 7.71 -31.16 7.30
N ARG A 212 8.00 -31.71 6.12
CA ARG A 212 8.02 -33.14 5.80
C ARG A 212 9.45 -33.58 5.47
N PRO A 213 10.20 -34.14 6.44
CA PRO A 213 11.58 -34.54 6.23
C PRO A 213 11.75 -35.54 5.07
N GLU A 214 10.79 -36.43 4.90
CA GLU A 214 10.79 -37.49 3.84
C GLU A 214 10.69 -36.89 2.42
N LEU A 215 10.26 -35.64 2.29
CA LEU A 215 10.19 -34.93 1.01
C LEU A 215 11.36 -33.98 0.80
N HIS A 216 12.24 -33.81 1.81
CA HIS A 216 13.35 -32.87 1.72
C HIS A 216 14.52 -33.45 0.93
N TYR A 217 15.13 -32.62 0.08
CA TYR A 217 16.36 -32.97 -0.63
C TYR A 217 17.52 -33.05 0.37
N VAL A 218 18.32 -34.13 0.29
CA VAL A 218 19.53 -34.32 1.08
C VAL A 218 20.75 -34.27 0.16
N GLY A 219 21.74 -33.51 0.53
CA GLY A 219 22.99 -33.32 -0.22
C GLY A 219 23.45 -31.88 -0.20
N PRO A 220 24.70 -31.62 -0.60
CA PRO A 220 25.29 -30.29 -0.54
C PRO A 220 24.53 -29.30 -1.42
N LEU A 221 24.35 -28.10 -0.89
CA LEU A 221 23.65 -26.98 -1.54
C LEU A 221 24.59 -25.80 -1.68
N ARG A 222 24.50 -25.10 -2.82
CA ARG A 222 25.20 -23.83 -3.07
C ARG A 222 24.25 -22.88 -3.83
N VAL A 223 24.15 -21.65 -3.37
CA VAL A 223 23.39 -20.58 -4.04
C VAL A 223 24.19 -19.29 -3.89
N LEU A 224 24.61 -18.72 -5.00
CA LEU A 224 25.53 -17.57 -4.98
C LEU A 224 26.76 -17.91 -4.11
N GLY A 225 27.08 -17.12 -3.08
CA GLY A 225 28.18 -17.39 -2.15
C GLY A 225 27.83 -18.24 -0.92
N TRP A 226 26.54 -18.58 -0.73
CA TRP A 226 26.10 -19.41 0.39
C TRP A 226 26.24 -20.89 0.11
N SER A 227 26.51 -21.69 1.15
CA SER A 227 26.54 -23.15 1.05
C SER A 227 26.12 -23.82 2.35
N ALA A 228 25.55 -25.03 2.25
CA ALA A 228 25.22 -25.90 3.35
C ALA A 228 25.47 -27.37 3.00
N ALA A 229 25.92 -28.15 3.98
CA ALA A 229 26.09 -29.60 3.79
C ALA A 229 24.75 -30.33 3.60
N ASN A 230 23.71 -29.87 4.26
CA ASN A 230 22.35 -30.44 4.19
C ASN A 230 22.33 -31.97 4.29
N ALA A 231 22.99 -32.49 5.33
CA ALA A 231 23.39 -33.89 5.40
C ALA A 231 22.29 -34.86 5.84
N SER A 232 21.12 -34.34 6.27
CA SER A 232 20.01 -35.21 6.73
C SER A 232 18.65 -34.62 6.41
N PRO A 233 17.60 -35.43 6.32
CA PRO A 233 16.25 -34.96 6.09
C PRO A 233 15.75 -33.95 7.15
N GLY A 234 16.18 -34.10 8.42
CA GLY A 234 15.81 -33.19 9.51
C GLY A 234 16.56 -31.84 9.50
N ALA A 235 17.59 -31.66 8.67
CA ALA A 235 18.38 -30.43 8.60
C ALA A 235 17.63 -29.27 7.90
N GLY A 236 16.63 -29.57 7.09
CA GLY A 236 15.98 -28.59 6.22
C GLY A 236 15.52 -27.30 6.89
N PRO A 237 14.86 -27.29 8.06
CA PRO A 237 14.43 -26.05 8.71
C PRO A 237 15.61 -25.11 9.06
N GLU A 238 16.72 -25.64 9.57
CA GLU A 238 17.90 -24.82 9.90
C GLU A 238 18.67 -24.37 8.63
N VAL A 239 18.74 -25.24 7.61
CA VAL A 239 19.29 -24.92 6.29
C VAL A 239 18.50 -23.77 5.65
N LEU A 240 17.17 -23.86 5.64
CA LEU A 240 16.28 -22.80 5.15
C LEU A 240 16.49 -21.49 5.93
N LYS A 241 16.56 -21.56 7.25
CA LYS A 241 16.78 -20.38 8.10
C LYS A 241 18.11 -19.71 7.78
N SER A 242 19.20 -20.47 7.67
CA SER A 242 20.53 -19.97 7.27
C SER A 242 20.50 -19.36 5.86
N TYR A 243 19.82 -20.00 4.92
CA TYR A 243 19.67 -19.52 3.55
C TYR A 243 18.92 -18.18 3.48
N LEU A 244 17.76 -18.06 4.15
CA LEU A 244 16.99 -16.82 4.19
C LEU A 244 17.75 -15.69 4.90
N HIS A 245 18.51 -16.02 5.95
CA HIS A 245 19.40 -15.06 6.61
C HIS A 245 20.46 -14.53 5.61
N TYR A 246 21.13 -15.42 4.90
CA TYR A 246 22.12 -15.03 3.88
C TYR A 246 21.51 -14.13 2.81
N LEU A 247 20.35 -14.53 2.25
CA LEU A 247 19.68 -13.74 1.22
C LEU A 247 19.24 -12.36 1.73
N ALA A 248 18.69 -12.28 2.94
CA ALA A 248 18.29 -11.01 3.54
C ALA A 248 19.47 -10.04 3.73
N HIS A 249 20.66 -10.56 4.05
CA HIS A 249 21.88 -9.76 4.28
C HIS A 249 22.76 -9.61 3.04
N HIS A 250 22.34 -10.15 1.89
CA HIS A 250 23.10 -10.04 0.67
C HIS A 250 23.12 -8.58 0.15
N PRO A 251 24.28 -8.04 -0.30
CA PRO A 251 24.37 -6.66 -0.79
C PRO A 251 23.40 -6.33 -1.94
N ALA A 252 23.14 -7.28 -2.83
CA ALA A 252 22.18 -7.10 -3.91
C ALA A 252 20.73 -6.99 -3.37
N THR A 253 20.37 -7.74 -2.34
CA THR A 253 19.06 -7.59 -1.65
C THR A 253 18.94 -6.22 -1.01
N ALA A 254 19.99 -5.74 -0.34
CA ALA A 254 20.00 -4.39 0.22
C ALA A 254 19.75 -3.32 -0.84
N ALA A 255 20.41 -3.43 -2.01
CA ALA A 255 20.21 -2.53 -3.15
C ALA A 255 18.80 -2.63 -3.73
N ASN A 256 18.24 -3.83 -3.88
CA ASN A 256 16.90 -4.06 -4.40
C ASN A 256 15.82 -3.47 -3.45
N VAL A 257 15.90 -3.75 -2.15
CA VAL A 257 15.00 -3.19 -1.13
C VAL A 257 15.12 -1.66 -1.08
N ALA A 258 16.35 -1.12 -1.09
CA ALA A 258 16.58 0.32 -1.14
C ALA A 258 15.97 0.97 -2.39
N THR A 259 16.14 0.34 -3.56
CA THR A 259 15.54 0.80 -4.82
C THR A 259 14.02 0.83 -4.72
N ARG A 260 13.39 -0.24 -4.24
CA ARG A 260 11.94 -0.31 -4.08
C ARG A 260 11.41 0.80 -3.17
N LEU A 261 12.06 1.04 -2.03
CA LEU A 261 11.67 2.12 -1.12
C LEU A 261 11.92 3.51 -1.73
N ALA A 262 13.01 3.71 -2.45
CA ALA A 262 13.29 4.96 -3.13
C ALA A 262 12.31 5.23 -4.28
N VAL A 263 11.93 4.20 -5.06
CA VAL A 263 10.85 4.29 -6.06
C VAL A 263 9.52 4.65 -5.38
N ARG A 264 9.18 3.98 -4.29
CA ARG A 264 7.94 4.22 -3.56
C ARG A 264 7.82 5.65 -3.04
N PHE A 265 8.89 6.20 -2.45
CA PHE A 265 8.81 7.44 -1.67
C PHE A 265 9.47 8.65 -2.32
N VAL A 266 10.37 8.48 -3.29
CA VAL A 266 11.14 9.61 -3.86
C VAL A 266 10.75 9.87 -5.31
N SER A 267 11.09 8.99 -6.25
CA SER A 267 10.80 9.19 -7.68
C SER A 267 10.77 7.86 -8.43
N ASP A 268 10.19 7.85 -9.62
CA ASP A 268 10.15 6.65 -10.48
C ASP A 268 11.55 6.20 -10.95
N ALA A 269 12.55 7.10 -10.91
CA ALA A 269 13.95 6.84 -11.23
C ALA A 269 14.84 7.46 -10.15
N PRO A 270 15.02 6.81 -8.99
CA PRO A 270 15.87 7.32 -7.92
C PRO A 270 17.35 7.28 -8.30
N SER A 271 18.14 8.22 -7.76
CA SER A 271 19.58 8.25 -8.02
C SER A 271 20.30 7.03 -7.42
N ALA A 272 21.32 6.53 -8.13
CA ALA A 272 22.15 5.43 -7.63
C ALA A 272 22.85 5.78 -6.30
N ALA A 273 23.20 7.04 -6.10
CA ALA A 273 23.81 7.52 -4.85
C ALA A 273 22.86 7.38 -3.66
N LEU A 274 21.58 7.73 -3.81
CA LEU A 274 20.57 7.52 -2.77
C LEU A 274 20.40 6.03 -2.47
N VAL A 275 20.20 5.21 -3.50
CA VAL A 275 20.04 3.76 -3.38
C VAL A 275 21.21 3.14 -2.62
N HIS A 276 22.44 3.52 -2.97
CA HIS A 276 23.65 3.03 -2.32
C HIS A 276 23.68 3.38 -0.81
N ARG A 277 23.42 4.64 -0.44
CA ARG A 277 23.36 5.05 0.97
C ARG A 277 22.28 4.31 1.77
N LEU A 278 21.10 4.12 1.17
CA LEU A 278 20.00 3.38 1.81
C LEU A 278 20.36 1.90 1.98
N ALA A 279 21.01 1.29 1.00
CA ALA A 279 21.51 -0.10 1.09
C ALA A 279 22.57 -0.26 2.18
N GLN A 280 23.48 0.71 2.34
CA GLN A 280 24.44 0.71 3.45
C GLN A 280 23.73 0.78 4.82
N ASN A 281 22.72 1.67 4.98
CA ASN A 281 21.95 1.75 6.21
C ASN A 281 21.18 0.47 6.51
N TYR A 282 20.64 -0.18 5.48
CA TYR A 282 19.97 -1.47 5.58
C TYR A 282 20.90 -2.55 6.15
N LEU A 283 22.09 -2.73 5.57
CA LEU A 283 23.07 -3.71 6.02
C LEU A 283 23.61 -3.39 7.42
N ALA A 284 24.01 -2.14 7.66
CA ALA A 284 24.57 -1.71 8.94
C ALA A 284 23.58 -1.86 10.12
N SER A 285 22.28 -1.74 9.85
CA SER A 285 21.22 -1.90 10.87
C SER A 285 20.74 -3.34 11.04
N GLY A 286 21.27 -4.32 10.30
CA GLY A 286 20.75 -5.69 10.27
C GLY A 286 19.33 -5.73 9.70
N THR A 287 19.17 -5.25 8.49
CA THR A 287 17.94 -5.27 7.68
C THR A 287 16.75 -4.45 8.21
N ARG A 288 16.98 -3.45 9.07
CA ARG A 288 15.92 -2.64 9.69
C ARG A 288 15.32 -1.63 8.72
N ILE A 289 14.06 -1.82 8.37
CA ILE A 289 13.30 -0.96 7.44
C ILE A 289 13.02 0.41 8.07
N ASP A 290 12.73 0.49 9.36
CA ASP A 290 12.52 1.77 10.04
C ASP A 290 13.76 2.69 9.98
N VAL A 291 14.97 2.12 10.04
CA VAL A 291 16.24 2.86 9.89
C VAL A 291 16.39 3.37 8.46
N VAL A 292 16.11 2.52 7.47
CA VAL A 292 16.17 2.92 6.05
C VAL A 292 15.17 4.05 5.76
N LEU A 293 13.93 3.95 6.27
CA LEU A 293 12.91 4.97 6.09
C LEU A 293 13.30 6.31 6.75
N ARG A 294 13.91 6.30 7.94
CA ARG A 294 14.44 7.52 8.56
C ARG A 294 15.47 8.20 7.67
N ALA A 295 16.45 7.43 7.18
CA ALA A 295 17.48 7.94 6.30
C ALA A 295 16.90 8.48 4.98
N LEU A 296 15.91 7.78 4.41
CA LEU A 296 15.21 8.19 3.19
C LEU A 296 14.48 9.52 3.38
N PHE A 297 13.62 9.64 4.39
CA PHE A 297 12.83 10.85 4.62
C PHE A 297 13.68 12.04 5.08
N ALA A 298 14.90 11.82 5.59
CA ALA A 298 15.85 12.85 5.92
C ALA A 298 16.77 13.25 4.74
N SER A 299 16.70 12.54 3.61
CA SER A 299 17.60 12.77 2.48
C SER A 299 17.26 14.05 1.69
N HIS A 300 18.29 14.65 1.09
CA HIS A 300 18.12 15.78 0.19
C HIS A 300 17.26 15.41 -1.04
N GLU A 301 17.44 14.18 -1.57
CA GLU A 301 16.69 13.70 -2.72
C GLU A 301 15.19 13.57 -2.41
N PHE A 302 14.83 13.15 -1.19
CA PHE A 302 13.44 13.19 -0.76
C PHE A 302 12.93 14.63 -0.71
N ALA A 303 13.66 15.55 -0.08
CA ALA A 303 13.26 16.94 0.02
C ALA A 303 13.11 17.60 -1.38
N ALA A 304 13.95 17.24 -2.34
CA ALA A 304 13.89 17.76 -3.71
C ALA A 304 12.81 17.12 -4.59
N SER A 305 12.19 16.00 -4.16
CA SER A 305 11.28 15.18 -4.99
C SER A 305 9.82 15.65 -5.00
N HIS A 306 9.56 16.94 -4.68
CA HIS A 306 8.22 17.49 -4.77
C HIS A 306 7.63 17.30 -6.17
N GLY A 307 6.43 16.72 -6.23
CA GLY A 307 5.72 16.52 -7.50
C GLY A 307 6.29 15.43 -8.39
N ALA A 308 7.29 14.67 -7.95
CA ALA A 308 7.94 13.63 -8.76
C ALA A 308 7.17 12.30 -8.82
N LYS A 309 6.09 12.13 -8.06
CA LYS A 309 5.28 10.90 -8.06
C LYS A 309 3.82 11.20 -8.32
N ALA A 310 3.21 10.46 -9.24
CA ALA A 310 1.76 10.43 -9.41
C ALA A 310 1.13 9.40 -8.45
N ARG A 311 -0.11 9.65 -8.01
CA ARG A 311 -0.89 8.64 -7.29
C ARG A 311 -1.29 7.51 -8.23
N ARG A 312 -1.12 6.27 -7.78
CA ARG A 312 -1.76 5.11 -8.41
C ARG A 312 -3.28 5.22 -8.24
N PRO A 313 -4.12 4.56 -9.07
CA PRO A 313 -5.57 4.69 -8.96
C PRO A 313 -6.12 4.38 -7.57
N PHE A 314 -5.64 3.31 -6.91
CA PHE A 314 -6.04 2.99 -5.53
C PHE A 314 -5.66 4.09 -4.53
N GLU A 315 -4.48 4.68 -4.66
CA GLU A 315 -4.03 5.77 -3.79
C GLU A 315 -4.87 7.03 -3.99
N ASP A 316 -5.32 7.28 -5.21
CA ASP A 316 -6.21 8.39 -5.54
C ASP A 316 -7.60 8.19 -4.92
N ILE A 317 -8.15 6.96 -4.98
CA ILE A 317 -9.38 6.58 -4.28
C ILE A 317 -9.23 6.85 -2.78
N ALA A 318 -8.21 6.28 -2.14
CA ALA A 318 -8.01 6.46 -0.71
C ALA A 318 -7.84 7.94 -0.32
N ALA A 319 -7.03 8.70 -1.07
CA ALA A 319 -6.83 10.12 -0.84
C ALA A 319 -8.12 10.94 -0.97
N THR A 320 -8.97 10.59 -1.93
CA THR A 320 -10.26 11.25 -2.19
C THR A 320 -11.19 11.09 -0.99
N TYR A 321 -11.44 9.86 -0.53
CA TYR A 321 -12.33 9.63 0.60
C TYR A 321 -11.76 10.19 1.92
N ARG A 322 -10.44 10.21 2.08
CA ARG A 322 -9.75 10.85 3.20
C ARG A 322 -9.95 12.36 3.23
N VAL A 323 -9.69 13.05 2.12
CA VAL A 323 -9.77 14.52 2.09
C VAL A 323 -11.20 15.04 2.14
N LEU A 324 -12.16 14.28 1.62
CA LEU A 324 -13.58 14.59 1.74
C LEU A 324 -14.10 14.39 3.17
N GLY A 325 -13.36 13.64 4.01
CA GLY A 325 -13.77 13.37 5.38
C GLY A 325 -14.87 12.31 5.49
N CYS A 326 -14.98 11.45 4.49
CA CYS A 326 -15.92 10.33 4.52
C CYS A 326 -15.60 9.38 5.68
N LEU A 327 -16.63 8.90 6.35
CA LEU A 327 -16.55 7.92 7.42
C LEU A 327 -17.20 6.59 6.96
N PRO A 328 -16.78 5.46 7.53
CA PRO A 328 -17.45 4.20 7.22
C PRO A 328 -18.93 4.26 7.67
N GLU A 329 -19.75 3.45 7.06
CA GLU A 329 -21.12 3.21 7.48
C GLU A 329 -21.19 2.82 8.98
N THR A 330 -22.31 3.09 9.62
CA THR A 330 -22.47 2.75 11.04
C THR A 330 -22.53 1.23 11.25
N HIS A 331 -23.22 0.52 10.36
CA HIS A 331 -23.40 -0.93 10.40
C HIS A 331 -23.20 -1.54 9.01
N GLY A 332 -22.75 -2.79 8.98
CA GLY A 332 -22.51 -3.53 7.74
C GLY A 332 -21.25 -3.11 6.99
N THR A 333 -21.17 -3.44 5.71
CA THR A 333 -20.00 -3.27 4.84
C THR A 333 -20.35 -2.83 3.41
N ALA A 334 -21.57 -2.34 3.17
CA ALA A 334 -22.05 -2.01 1.83
C ALA A 334 -21.22 -0.88 1.16
N GLY A 335 -20.86 0.15 1.92
CA GLY A 335 -20.00 1.23 1.42
C GLY A 335 -18.58 0.75 1.13
N LEU A 336 -18.03 -0.12 1.98
CA LEU A 336 -16.74 -0.77 1.73
C LEU A 336 -16.78 -1.69 0.50
N ALA A 337 -17.85 -2.45 0.30
CA ALA A 337 -18.04 -3.27 -0.89
C ALA A 337 -18.08 -2.41 -2.17
N THR A 338 -18.72 -1.23 -2.10
CA THR A 338 -18.68 -0.27 -3.21
C THR A 338 -17.26 0.22 -3.50
N LEU A 339 -16.44 0.49 -2.47
CA LEU A 339 -15.04 0.88 -2.67
C LEU A 339 -14.21 -0.25 -3.29
N VAL A 340 -14.49 -1.52 -2.97
CA VAL A 340 -13.89 -2.68 -3.65
C VAL A 340 -14.20 -2.63 -5.14
N TRP A 341 -15.48 -2.47 -5.49
CA TRP A 341 -15.91 -2.36 -6.89
C TRP A 341 -15.26 -1.17 -7.61
N VAL A 342 -15.25 0.03 -7.00
CA VAL A 342 -14.62 1.24 -7.57
C VAL A 342 -13.13 0.99 -7.83
N SER A 343 -12.43 0.33 -6.91
CA SER A 343 -11.00 0.01 -7.07
C SER A 343 -10.75 -0.98 -8.21
N ALA A 344 -11.64 -1.95 -8.40
CA ALA A 344 -11.58 -2.87 -9.54
C ALA A 344 -11.79 -2.15 -10.88
N GLN A 345 -12.79 -1.25 -10.97
CA GLN A 345 -13.03 -0.44 -12.17
C GLN A 345 -11.84 0.48 -12.51
N SER A 346 -11.05 0.87 -11.53
CA SER A 346 -9.85 1.67 -11.74
C SER A 346 -8.62 0.87 -12.22
N GLY A 347 -8.73 -0.47 -12.30
CA GLY A 347 -7.65 -1.38 -12.66
C GLY A 347 -6.56 -1.56 -11.59
N ASN A 348 -6.76 -1.01 -10.38
CA ASN A 348 -5.78 -1.11 -9.29
C ASN A 348 -6.46 -1.52 -7.97
N GLN A 349 -7.22 -2.61 -8.01
CA GLN A 349 -7.78 -3.19 -6.79
C GLN A 349 -6.65 -3.77 -5.93
N PRO A 350 -6.56 -3.44 -4.64
CA PRO A 350 -5.55 -4.00 -3.76
C PRO A 350 -5.57 -5.53 -3.77
N LEU A 351 -4.37 -6.14 -3.76
CA LEU A 351 -4.17 -7.59 -3.69
C LEU A 351 -4.68 -8.39 -4.91
N SER A 352 -5.10 -7.73 -5.99
CA SER A 352 -5.67 -8.41 -7.16
C SER A 352 -4.68 -8.62 -8.32
N TRP A 353 -3.40 -8.30 -8.13
CA TRP A 353 -2.41 -8.54 -9.18
C TRP A 353 -2.11 -10.03 -9.29
N PRO A 354 -2.26 -10.63 -10.50
CA PRO A 354 -2.23 -12.10 -10.63
C PRO A 354 -0.82 -12.68 -10.65
N GLN A 355 0.21 -11.86 -10.86
CA GLN A 355 1.59 -12.30 -11.01
C GLN A 355 2.42 -12.02 -9.73
N PRO A 356 3.55 -12.73 -9.51
CA PRO A 356 4.38 -12.56 -8.33
C PRO A 356 5.16 -11.23 -8.27
N ASN A 357 5.25 -10.48 -9.39
CA ASN A 357 5.99 -9.21 -9.46
C ASN A 357 5.24 -7.99 -8.90
N GLY A 358 3.93 -8.11 -8.60
CA GLY A 358 3.11 -7.05 -8.01
C GLY A 358 2.81 -5.86 -8.91
N PHE A 359 1.95 -4.97 -8.44
CA PHE A 359 1.59 -3.76 -9.17
C PHE A 359 2.79 -2.83 -9.38
N PRO A 360 2.98 -2.28 -10.60
CA PRO A 360 4.04 -1.30 -10.85
C PRO A 360 3.80 0.00 -10.06
N ASP A 361 4.87 0.57 -9.49
CA ASP A 361 4.84 1.86 -8.78
C ASP A 361 5.57 2.96 -9.57
N VAL A 362 5.22 3.08 -10.85
CA VAL A 362 5.72 4.13 -11.75
C VAL A 362 4.56 4.79 -12.50
N ALA A 363 4.64 6.10 -12.73
CA ALA A 363 3.56 6.88 -13.31
C ALA A 363 3.13 6.39 -14.72
N SER A 364 4.11 5.97 -15.54
CA SER A 364 3.86 5.50 -16.91
C SER A 364 2.93 4.30 -16.99
N ALA A 365 2.93 3.43 -15.98
CA ALA A 365 2.05 2.26 -15.95
C ALA A 365 0.56 2.63 -15.77
N TRP A 366 0.26 3.84 -15.29
CA TRP A 366 -1.08 4.30 -14.96
C TRP A 366 -1.56 5.48 -15.82
N ALA A 367 -0.73 5.91 -16.77
CA ALA A 367 -1.02 7.02 -17.67
C ALA A 367 -1.83 6.52 -18.88
N SER A 368 -3.15 6.37 -18.73
CA SER A 368 -4.05 6.01 -19.82
C SER A 368 -5.28 6.94 -19.86
N PRO A 369 -5.83 7.24 -21.06
CA PRO A 369 -7.05 8.03 -21.18
C PRO A 369 -8.23 7.41 -20.42
N SER A 370 -8.45 6.11 -20.55
CA SER A 370 -9.52 5.39 -19.85
C SER A 370 -9.36 5.43 -18.34
N GLY A 371 -8.13 5.27 -17.84
CA GLY A 371 -7.81 5.43 -16.42
C GLY A 371 -8.10 6.83 -15.92
N GLN A 372 -7.84 7.87 -16.69
CA GLN A 372 -8.15 9.26 -16.33
C GLN A 372 -9.67 9.50 -16.27
N VAL A 373 -10.44 9.00 -17.22
CA VAL A 373 -11.90 9.07 -17.21
C VAL A 373 -12.47 8.34 -15.99
N ALA A 374 -11.97 7.15 -15.67
CA ALA A 374 -12.38 6.41 -14.47
C ALA A 374 -12.13 7.21 -13.17
N ARG A 375 -10.99 7.90 -13.08
CA ARG A 375 -10.68 8.78 -11.93
C ARG A 375 -11.65 9.96 -11.84
N TRP A 376 -11.92 10.66 -12.94
CA TRP A 376 -12.88 11.78 -12.94
C TRP A 376 -14.28 11.33 -12.52
N THR A 377 -14.74 10.20 -13.07
CA THR A 377 -16.02 9.60 -12.70
C THR A 377 -16.06 9.23 -11.22
N MET A 378 -15.00 8.66 -10.69
CA MET A 378 -14.86 8.34 -9.26
C MET A 378 -14.89 9.61 -8.39
N HIS A 379 -14.16 10.68 -8.76
CA HIS A 379 -14.15 11.95 -8.01
C HIS A 379 -15.56 12.57 -7.97
N TYR A 380 -16.27 12.59 -9.11
CA TYR A 380 -17.63 13.09 -9.15
C TYR A 380 -18.58 12.30 -8.26
N ASN A 381 -18.55 10.96 -8.35
CA ASN A 381 -19.42 10.12 -7.52
C ASN A 381 -19.06 10.20 -6.04
N ALA A 382 -17.79 10.34 -5.68
CA ALA A 382 -17.37 10.55 -4.30
C ALA A 382 -17.87 11.90 -3.76
N ALA A 383 -17.85 12.96 -4.57
CA ALA A 383 -18.30 14.28 -4.19
C ALA A 383 -19.84 14.39 -4.11
N SER A 384 -20.55 13.75 -5.05
CA SER A 384 -22.02 13.75 -5.08
C SER A 384 -22.67 12.75 -4.11
N GLY A 385 -21.89 11.80 -3.57
CA GLY A 385 -22.41 10.69 -2.75
C GLY A 385 -23.11 9.61 -3.57
N GLY A 386 -22.94 9.59 -4.91
CA GLY A 386 -23.66 8.72 -5.83
C GLY A 386 -23.45 7.22 -5.57
N TRP A 387 -22.26 6.70 -5.80
CA TRP A 387 -22.00 5.26 -5.63
C TRP A 387 -21.83 4.82 -4.19
N THR A 388 -21.37 5.71 -3.33
CA THR A 388 -21.01 5.40 -1.94
C THR A 388 -22.00 5.96 -0.92
N HIS A 389 -23.30 6.00 -1.28
CA HIS A 389 -24.37 6.49 -0.42
C HIS A 389 -24.45 5.76 0.94
N ALA A 390 -23.95 4.53 1.04
CA ALA A 390 -23.86 3.80 2.29
C ALA A 390 -22.77 4.36 3.23
N LEU A 391 -21.74 5.02 2.70
CA LEU A 391 -20.75 5.72 3.50
C LEU A 391 -21.32 7.01 4.05
N ARG A 392 -20.85 7.43 5.23
CA ARG A 392 -21.21 8.71 5.81
C ARG A 392 -20.36 9.82 5.20
N THR A 393 -20.81 10.34 4.05
CA THR A 393 -20.13 11.40 3.31
C THR A 393 -20.66 12.76 3.78
N PRO A 394 -19.80 13.65 4.28
CA PRO A 394 -20.20 15.02 4.62
C PRO A 394 -20.74 15.73 3.37
N PRO A 395 -21.77 16.57 3.49
CA PRO A 395 -22.26 17.38 2.37
C PRO A 395 -21.13 18.22 1.78
N VAL A 396 -21.01 18.30 0.46
CA VAL A 396 -19.95 19.10 -0.21
C VAL A 396 -19.93 20.56 0.21
N ARG A 397 -21.07 21.13 0.65
CA ARG A 397 -21.16 22.46 1.23
C ARG A 397 -20.25 22.63 2.47
N SER A 398 -20.02 21.56 3.23
CA SER A 398 -19.16 21.58 4.43
C SER A 398 -17.67 21.72 4.10
N LEU A 399 -17.27 21.55 2.84
CA LEU A 399 -15.90 21.81 2.37
C LEU A 399 -15.61 23.32 2.25
N LEU A 400 -16.65 24.16 2.23
CA LEU A 400 -16.56 25.61 2.25
C LEU A 400 -16.73 26.14 3.68
N PRO A 401 -16.18 27.33 3.99
CA PRO A 401 -16.43 28.01 5.28
C PRO A 401 -17.93 28.17 5.56
N ALA A 402 -18.32 28.10 6.84
CA ALA A 402 -19.71 28.32 7.27
C ALA A 402 -20.21 29.69 6.81
N LYS A 403 -19.43 30.74 7.07
CA LYS A 403 -19.60 32.07 6.48
C LYS A 403 -18.81 32.14 5.20
N LEU A 404 -19.49 32.33 4.08
CA LEU A 404 -18.83 32.45 2.78
C LEU A 404 -17.95 33.71 2.74
N PRO A 405 -16.80 33.63 2.06
CA PRO A 405 -15.95 34.79 1.79
C PRO A 405 -16.66 35.86 0.95
N GLY A 406 -16.07 37.05 0.88
CA GLY A 406 -16.68 38.21 0.22
C GLY A 406 -16.75 38.12 -1.30
N THR A 407 -15.82 37.39 -1.91
CA THR A 407 -15.70 37.28 -3.37
C THR A 407 -15.64 35.81 -3.84
N TRP A 408 -16.03 35.58 -5.10
CA TRP A 408 -15.96 34.24 -5.68
C TRP A 408 -14.54 33.72 -5.84
N ALA A 409 -13.52 34.61 -6.04
CA ALA A 409 -12.14 34.17 -5.99
C ALA A 409 -11.77 33.54 -4.64
N GLU A 410 -12.18 34.16 -3.54
CA GLU A 410 -11.94 33.65 -2.19
C GLU A 410 -12.70 32.35 -1.90
N VAL A 411 -13.91 32.16 -2.45
CA VAL A 411 -14.66 30.89 -2.34
C VAL A 411 -13.88 29.76 -3.02
N VAL A 412 -13.43 29.98 -4.26
CA VAL A 412 -12.63 29.00 -5.02
C VAL A 412 -11.29 28.73 -4.32
N ASP A 413 -10.60 29.78 -3.84
CA ASP A 413 -9.34 29.64 -3.11
C ASP A 413 -9.54 28.84 -1.79
N SER A 414 -10.65 29.04 -1.10
CA SER A 414 -11.03 28.30 0.10
C SER A 414 -11.21 26.81 -0.19
N LEU A 415 -11.96 26.46 -1.24
CA LEU A 415 -12.21 25.09 -1.64
C LEU A 415 -10.93 24.37 -2.11
N THR A 416 -10.19 25.00 -3.01
CA THR A 416 -8.95 24.42 -3.55
C THR A 416 -7.91 24.21 -2.45
N THR A 417 -7.76 25.17 -1.54
CA THR A 417 -6.88 25.05 -0.37
C THR A 417 -7.35 23.95 0.58
N ARG A 418 -8.66 23.83 0.81
CA ARG A 418 -9.23 22.77 1.68
C ARG A 418 -8.96 21.37 1.16
N LEU A 419 -8.98 21.17 -0.17
CA LEU A 419 -8.81 19.88 -0.80
C LEU A 419 -7.36 19.52 -1.16
N THR A 420 -6.55 20.53 -1.51
CA THR A 420 -5.17 20.31 -1.99
C THR A 420 -4.08 20.79 -1.04
N PHE A 421 -4.45 21.56 0.00
CA PHE A 421 -3.55 22.17 0.98
C PHE A 421 -2.49 23.09 0.36
N THR A 422 -2.74 23.58 -0.86
CA THR A 422 -1.82 24.43 -1.59
C THR A 422 -2.58 25.56 -2.30
N ARG A 423 -1.89 26.67 -2.53
CA ARG A 423 -2.46 27.78 -3.29
C ARG A 423 -2.34 27.51 -4.79
N TRP A 424 -3.42 27.71 -5.51
CA TRP A 424 -3.46 27.52 -6.95
C TRP A 424 -2.93 28.73 -7.70
N LYS A 425 -2.35 28.51 -8.88
CA LYS A 425 -1.99 29.57 -9.81
C LYS A 425 -3.25 30.31 -10.27
N SER A 426 -3.13 31.62 -10.52
CA SER A 426 -4.26 32.48 -10.92
C SER A 426 -5.00 32.00 -12.17
N ALA A 427 -4.26 31.50 -13.16
CA ALA A 427 -4.85 30.97 -14.39
C ALA A 427 -5.74 29.71 -14.13
N HIS A 428 -5.30 28.81 -13.26
CA HIS A 428 -6.09 27.62 -12.91
C HIS A 428 -7.32 27.95 -12.06
N ARG A 429 -7.19 28.94 -11.16
CA ARG A 429 -8.34 29.49 -10.43
C ARG A 429 -9.36 30.14 -11.38
N ALA A 430 -8.88 30.89 -12.36
CA ALA A 430 -9.73 31.52 -13.36
C ALA A 430 -10.56 30.48 -14.17
N ALA A 431 -9.96 29.33 -14.50
CA ALA A 431 -10.70 28.23 -15.15
C ALA A 431 -11.86 27.72 -14.30
N LEU A 432 -11.66 27.55 -12.98
CA LEU A 432 -12.75 27.14 -12.06
C LEU A 432 -13.83 28.20 -11.92
N LEU A 433 -13.46 29.50 -11.92
CA LEU A 433 -14.39 30.59 -11.91
C LEU A 433 -15.23 30.65 -13.22
N SER A 434 -14.58 30.44 -14.36
CA SER A 434 -15.26 30.32 -15.67
C SER A 434 -16.27 29.16 -15.70
N PHE A 435 -15.91 28.00 -15.13
CA PHE A 435 -16.82 26.85 -14.99
C PHE A 435 -18.06 27.23 -14.17
N LEU A 436 -17.91 28.02 -13.11
CA LEU A 436 -19.02 28.51 -12.29
C LEU A 436 -19.84 29.61 -12.97
N GLY A 437 -19.34 30.24 -14.06
CA GLY A 437 -19.92 31.44 -14.64
C GLY A 437 -19.79 32.67 -13.75
N LYS A 438 -18.70 32.76 -12.96
CA LYS A 438 -18.46 33.84 -11.98
C LYS A 438 -17.17 34.60 -12.31
N SER A 439 -17.14 35.90 -11.97
CA SER A 439 -15.91 36.67 -12.03
C SER A 439 -15.20 36.72 -10.68
N ALA A 440 -13.87 36.95 -10.68
CA ALA A 440 -13.04 36.92 -9.49
C ALA A 440 -13.49 37.90 -8.41
N HIS A 441 -13.81 39.13 -8.78
CA HIS A 441 -14.21 40.20 -7.87
C HIS A 441 -15.71 40.29 -7.58
N GLN A 442 -16.51 39.42 -8.24
CA GLN A 442 -17.96 39.38 -8.01
C GLN A 442 -18.22 39.03 -6.55
N ARG A 443 -19.07 39.85 -5.91
CA ARG A 443 -19.47 39.64 -4.51
C ARG A 443 -20.32 38.36 -4.37
N VAL A 444 -20.10 37.65 -3.27
CA VAL A 444 -20.88 36.47 -2.90
C VAL A 444 -22.05 36.91 -2.02
N THR A 445 -23.25 36.81 -2.54
CA THR A 445 -24.49 37.05 -1.79
C THR A 445 -25.10 35.76 -1.25
N GLY A 446 -24.59 34.61 -1.67
CA GLY A 446 -25.02 33.27 -1.30
C GLY A 446 -24.62 32.25 -2.37
N LEU A 447 -24.93 30.98 -2.15
CA LEU A 447 -24.87 29.97 -3.17
C LEU A 447 -26.26 29.90 -3.83
N ASP A 448 -26.36 30.43 -5.05
CA ASP A 448 -27.54 30.25 -5.88
C ASP A 448 -27.75 28.77 -6.25
N TRP A 449 -28.94 28.41 -6.73
CA TRP A 449 -29.28 27.02 -7.09
C TRP A 449 -28.26 26.44 -8.08
N SER A 450 -27.94 27.14 -9.16
CA SER A 450 -26.97 26.71 -10.19
C SER A 450 -25.58 26.43 -9.61
N THR A 451 -25.12 27.25 -8.66
CA THR A 451 -23.82 27.03 -8.00
C THR A 451 -23.85 25.83 -7.05
N ARG A 452 -24.98 25.60 -6.32
CA ARG A 452 -25.12 24.43 -5.46
C ARG A 452 -25.05 23.14 -6.24
N ASP A 453 -25.74 23.07 -7.38
CA ASP A 453 -25.73 21.91 -8.25
C ASP A 453 -24.36 21.61 -8.85
N LYS A 454 -23.57 22.65 -9.17
CA LYS A 454 -22.20 22.53 -9.68
C LYS A 454 -21.13 22.24 -8.62
N LEU A 455 -21.45 22.28 -7.32
CA LEU A 455 -20.46 22.04 -6.27
C LEU A 455 -19.80 20.64 -6.34
N PRO A 456 -20.53 19.53 -6.54
CA PRO A 456 -19.91 18.22 -6.71
C PRO A 456 -18.94 18.16 -7.90
N GLU A 457 -19.33 18.76 -9.02
CA GLU A 457 -18.51 18.84 -10.24
C GLU A 457 -17.26 19.69 -10.00
N LEU A 458 -17.41 20.84 -9.32
CA LEU A 458 -16.28 21.68 -8.95
C LEU A 458 -15.29 20.93 -8.04
N VAL A 459 -15.78 20.19 -7.05
CA VAL A 459 -14.95 19.33 -6.20
C VAL A 459 -14.23 18.28 -7.05
N ALA A 460 -14.94 17.61 -7.97
CA ALA A 460 -14.36 16.64 -8.89
C ALA A 460 -13.25 17.23 -9.78
N LEU A 461 -13.44 18.46 -10.29
CA LEU A 461 -12.42 19.17 -11.06
C LEU A 461 -11.17 19.48 -10.22
N VAL A 462 -11.35 19.83 -8.95
CA VAL A 462 -10.22 20.07 -8.02
C VAL A 462 -9.48 18.75 -7.75
N LEU A 463 -10.17 17.65 -7.47
CA LEU A 463 -9.60 16.34 -7.22
C LEU A 463 -8.96 15.73 -8.49
N GLY A 464 -9.54 16.01 -9.66
CA GLY A 464 -8.98 15.60 -10.96
C GLY A 464 -7.75 16.39 -11.40
N SER A 465 -7.36 17.42 -10.65
CA SER A 465 -6.24 18.28 -11.02
C SER A 465 -4.86 17.70 -10.65
N PRO A 466 -3.78 18.14 -11.32
CA PRO A 466 -2.41 17.79 -10.91
C PRO A 466 -2.08 18.19 -9.46
N TYR A 467 -2.72 19.23 -8.91
CA TYR A 467 -2.53 19.64 -7.52
C TYR A 467 -2.94 18.56 -6.51
N PHE A 468 -3.85 17.68 -6.88
CA PHE A 468 -4.30 16.57 -6.05
C PHE A 468 -3.70 15.22 -6.49
N GLN A 469 -3.65 14.93 -7.78
CA GLN A 469 -3.20 13.63 -8.29
C GLN A 469 -1.69 13.41 -8.17
N VAL A 470 -0.90 14.48 -8.01
CA VAL A 470 0.54 14.39 -7.76
C VAL A 470 0.81 14.39 -6.26
N ARG A 471 1.69 13.49 -5.82
CA ARG A 471 2.05 13.29 -4.42
C ARG A 471 3.52 13.59 -4.12
#